data_102db9c6783c154eac53082719ae393c
#
_entry.id   102db9c6783c154eac53082719ae393c
#
_cell.length_a   1.000
_cell.length_b   1.000
_cell.length_c   1.000
_cell.angle_alpha   90.00
_cell.angle_beta   90.00
_cell.angle_gamma   90.00
#
_symmetry.space_group_name_H-M   'P 1'
#
loop_
_entity.id
_entity.type
_entity.pdbx_description
1 polymer ?
#
loop_
_entity_poly.entity_id
_entity_poly.type
_entity_poly.pdbx_seq_one_letter_code
_entity_poly.pdbx_strand_id
1 'polypeptide(L)'
;MLYLCPVLRCANMAFYRFASRHTRNLASAAWVIYSPSDELIISGGWCLSPATNNVAEYQAAIGLMTEALSCGITQLIVHLDSQLIVSQLNGIYSIRDTTCLRLFRRVCLLERSFTYICFCYIPRRFNTAVDSLANFMLDWYMSH
;
A
#
# COMPACT_ATOMS: atom_id res chain seq x y z
N MET A 1 -5.35 -6.19 17.86
CA MET A 1 -5.42 -4.85 18.46
C MET A 1 -4.57 -3.90 17.64
N LEU A 2 -5.20 -2.97 16.98
CA LEU A 2 -4.50 -1.95 16.23
C LEU A 2 -3.94 -0.95 17.23
N TYR A 3 -2.62 -0.97 17.44
CA TYR A 3 -1.97 0.06 18.21
C TYR A 3 -1.92 1.34 17.41
N LEU A 4 -2.98 2.11 17.51
CA LEU A 4 -2.94 3.47 17.03
C LEU A 4 -2.18 4.27 18.08
N CYS A 5 -1.00 4.77 17.71
CA CYS A 5 -0.29 5.73 18.54
C CYS A 5 -1.27 6.87 18.86
N PRO A 6 -1.43 7.28 20.13
CA PRO A 6 -2.41 8.32 20.50
C PRO A 6 -2.24 9.64 19.75
N VAL A 7 -1.04 9.93 19.27
CA VAL A 7 -0.71 11.13 18.50
C VAL A 7 -1.38 11.13 17.12
N LEU A 8 -1.95 10.00 16.69
CA LEU A 8 -2.40 9.78 15.32
C LEU A 8 -3.92 9.82 15.15
N ARG A 9 -4.67 10.31 16.13
CA ARG A 9 -6.14 10.40 16.08
C ARG A 9 -6.66 11.22 14.88
N CYS A 10 -5.80 12.05 14.30
CA CYS A 10 -6.18 12.91 13.17
C CYS A 10 -5.62 12.41 11.83
N ALA A 11 -4.87 11.31 11.81
CA ALA A 11 -4.33 10.78 10.58
C ALA A 11 -5.35 9.88 9.87
N ASN A 12 -5.45 10.01 8.54
CA ASN A 12 -6.23 9.09 7.75
C ASN A 12 -5.52 7.74 7.70
N MET A 13 -6.29 6.65 7.88
CA MET A 13 -5.75 5.29 7.81
C MET A 13 -5.83 4.79 6.38
N ALA A 14 -4.77 4.13 5.95
CA ALA A 14 -4.73 3.51 4.64
C ALA A 14 -4.38 2.04 4.76
N PHE A 15 -5.11 1.21 4.02
CA PHE A 15 -4.84 -0.22 3.91
C PHE A 15 -4.55 -0.52 2.46
N TYR A 16 -3.48 -1.27 2.19
CA TYR A 16 -3.24 -1.74 0.85
C TYR A 16 -2.85 -3.21 0.87
N ARG A 17 -3.07 -3.84 -0.25
CA ARG A 17 -2.69 -5.21 -0.47
C ARG A 17 -2.50 -5.48 -1.95
N PHE A 18 -1.63 -6.42 -2.24
CA PHE A 18 -1.56 -6.98 -3.58
C PHE A 18 -1.98 -8.46 -3.56
N ALA A 19 -2.43 -8.96 -4.69
CA ALA A 19 -2.61 -10.37 -4.92
C ALA A 19 -1.82 -10.78 -6.16
N SER A 20 -1.13 -11.90 -6.07
CA SER A 20 -0.35 -12.43 -7.18
C SER A 20 -0.94 -13.76 -7.63
N ARG A 21 -1.06 -13.92 -8.93
CA ARG A 21 -1.46 -15.20 -9.53
C ARG A 21 -0.34 -15.69 -10.43
N HIS A 22 0.02 -16.96 -10.24
CA HIS A 22 1.10 -17.56 -11.01
C HIS A 22 0.76 -17.81 -12.48
N THR A 23 -0.52 -17.92 -12.81
CA THR A 23 -0.94 -17.99 -14.20
C THR A 23 -0.70 -16.65 -14.88
N ARG A 24 0.14 -16.63 -15.91
CA ARG A 24 0.56 -15.44 -16.63
C ARG A 24 1.44 -14.47 -15.84
N ASN A 25 1.93 -14.85 -14.66
CA ASN A 25 2.85 -14.02 -13.88
C ASN A 25 2.33 -12.58 -13.68
N LEU A 26 1.04 -12.43 -13.40
CA LEU A 26 0.41 -11.12 -13.17
C LEU A 26 0.26 -10.84 -11.69
N ALA A 27 0.38 -9.57 -11.35
CA ALA A 27 0.13 -9.07 -10.01
C ALA A 27 -0.85 -7.90 -10.07
N SER A 28 -1.60 -7.68 -9.01
CA SER A 28 -2.39 -6.47 -8.83
C SER A 28 -1.97 -5.74 -7.57
N ALA A 29 -2.10 -4.43 -7.62
CA ALA A 29 -1.93 -3.56 -6.48
C ALA A 29 -3.29 -2.95 -6.15
N ALA A 30 -3.66 -2.96 -4.88
CA ALA A 30 -4.92 -2.39 -4.44
C ALA A 30 -4.74 -1.69 -3.09
N TRP A 31 -5.55 -0.66 -2.85
CA TRP A 31 -5.52 0.09 -1.62
C TRP A 31 -6.90 0.62 -1.27
N VAL A 32 -7.13 0.83 0.01
CA VAL A 32 -8.31 1.54 0.52
C VAL A 32 -7.84 2.58 1.54
N ILE A 33 -8.51 3.71 1.56
CA ILE A 33 -8.23 4.81 2.49
C ILE A 33 -9.48 5.05 3.33
N TYR A 34 -9.30 5.01 4.64
CA TYR A 34 -10.37 5.29 5.61
C TYR A 34 -10.10 6.61 6.31
N SER A 35 -11.17 7.32 6.64
CA SER A 35 -11.10 8.50 7.50
C SER A 35 -10.73 8.12 8.93
N PRO A 36 -10.34 9.08 9.79
CA PRO A 36 -10.16 8.81 11.22
C PRO A 36 -11.37 8.22 11.93
N SER A 37 -12.57 8.39 11.35
CA SER A 37 -13.82 7.82 11.85
C SER A 37 -14.19 6.49 11.20
N ASP A 38 -13.24 5.85 10.52
CA ASP A 38 -13.38 4.56 9.83
C ASP A 38 -14.38 4.56 8.66
N GLU A 39 -14.63 5.70 8.07
CA GLU A 39 -15.43 5.79 6.85
C GLU A 39 -14.54 5.57 5.64
N LEU A 40 -14.99 4.75 4.69
CA LEU A 40 -14.27 4.55 3.44
C LEU A 40 -14.31 5.84 2.63
N ILE A 41 -13.13 6.40 2.36
CA ILE A 41 -12.99 7.62 1.55
C ILE A 41 -12.76 7.24 0.09
N ILE A 42 -11.80 6.38 -0.17
CA ILE A 42 -11.34 6.04 -1.51
C ILE A 42 -10.89 4.59 -1.53
N SER A 43 -11.17 3.92 -2.63
CA SER A 43 -10.53 2.66 -2.98
C SER A 43 -9.94 2.78 -4.38
N GLY A 44 -8.81 2.16 -4.60
CA GLY A 44 -8.13 2.21 -5.88
C GLY A 44 -7.23 1.01 -6.10
N GLY A 45 -6.64 0.95 -7.29
CA GLY A 45 -5.71 -0.10 -7.61
C GLY A 45 -5.48 -0.18 -9.11
N TRP A 46 -4.55 -1.05 -9.48
CA TRP A 46 -4.26 -1.37 -10.87
C TRP A 46 -3.75 -2.81 -10.99
N CYS A 47 -3.92 -3.38 -12.18
CA CYS A 47 -3.27 -4.62 -12.55
C CYS A 47 -1.92 -4.30 -13.17
N LEU A 48 -0.89 -4.94 -12.68
CA LEU A 48 0.48 -4.73 -13.12
C LEU A 48 0.84 -5.80 -14.16
N SER A 49 1.65 -5.42 -15.12
CA SER A 49 2.35 -6.37 -15.99
C SER A 49 3.22 -7.30 -15.13
N PRO A 50 3.81 -8.38 -15.70
CA PRO A 50 4.60 -9.29 -14.88
C PRO A 50 5.50 -8.55 -13.90
N ALA A 51 5.30 -8.79 -12.61
CA ALA A 51 6.01 -8.13 -11.54
C ALA A 51 6.18 -9.09 -10.36
N THR A 52 7.26 -8.91 -9.61
CA THR A 52 7.44 -9.65 -8.36
C THR A 52 6.48 -9.13 -7.30
N ASN A 53 6.26 -9.94 -6.25
CA ASN A 53 5.43 -9.54 -5.13
C ASN A 53 5.93 -8.24 -4.49
N ASN A 54 7.25 -8.10 -4.33
CA ASN A 54 7.83 -6.91 -3.69
C ASN A 54 7.63 -5.66 -4.56
N VAL A 55 7.78 -5.78 -5.88
CA VAL A 55 7.51 -4.67 -6.80
C VAL A 55 6.05 -4.25 -6.70
N ALA A 56 5.12 -5.20 -6.68
CA ALA A 56 3.70 -4.91 -6.56
C ALA A 56 3.37 -4.18 -5.24
N GLU A 57 4.00 -4.60 -4.14
CA GLU A 57 3.85 -3.94 -2.84
C GLU A 57 4.30 -2.47 -2.89
N TYR A 58 5.47 -2.20 -3.46
CA TYR A 58 5.94 -0.82 -3.61
C TYR A 58 5.04 0.00 -4.52
N GLN A 59 4.57 -0.58 -5.61
CA GLN A 59 3.64 0.12 -6.52
C GLN A 59 2.31 0.43 -5.82
N ALA A 60 1.82 -0.47 -4.98
CA ALA A 60 0.62 -0.21 -4.19
C ALA A 60 0.82 0.97 -3.24
N ALA A 61 1.95 1.01 -2.55
CA ALA A 61 2.28 2.13 -1.66
C ALA A 61 2.36 3.46 -2.43
N ILE A 62 3.02 3.46 -3.58
CA ILE A 62 3.13 4.66 -4.43
C ILE A 62 1.75 5.13 -4.89
N GLY A 63 0.90 4.21 -5.36
CA GLY A 63 -0.44 4.53 -5.81
C GLY A 63 -1.30 5.09 -4.69
N LEU A 64 -1.25 4.46 -3.53
CA LEU A 64 -1.95 4.90 -2.33
C LEU A 64 -1.55 6.32 -1.94
N MET A 65 -0.25 6.59 -1.85
CA MET A 65 0.28 7.88 -1.44
C MET A 65 -0.07 8.97 -2.46
N THR A 66 0.05 8.66 -3.75
CA THR A 66 -0.29 9.58 -4.84
C THR A 66 -1.77 9.96 -4.79
N GLU A 67 -2.64 8.97 -4.61
CA GLU A 67 -4.08 9.21 -4.54
C GLU A 67 -4.47 9.98 -3.28
N ALA A 68 -3.85 9.66 -2.14
CA ALA A 68 -4.07 10.39 -0.90
C ALA A 68 -3.72 11.87 -1.07
N LEU A 69 -2.57 12.17 -1.65
CA LEU A 69 -2.15 13.55 -1.91
C LEU A 69 -3.10 14.28 -2.87
N SER A 70 -3.60 13.60 -3.90
CA SER A 70 -4.56 14.18 -4.83
C SER A 70 -5.87 14.54 -4.16
N CYS A 71 -6.20 13.92 -3.05
CA CYS A 71 -7.39 14.20 -2.23
C CYS A 71 -7.11 15.19 -1.10
N GLY A 72 -5.92 15.76 -1.03
CA GLY A 72 -5.56 16.71 0.01
C GLY A 72 -5.21 16.07 1.35
N ILE A 73 -4.98 14.78 1.39
CA ILE A 73 -4.62 14.07 2.62
C ILE A 73 -3.11 14.20 2.82
N THR A 74 -2.71 14.82 3.92
CA THR A 74 -1.30 15.06 4.25
C THR A 74 -0.84 14.36 5.52
N GLN A 75 -1.74 13.67 6.22
CA GLN A 75 -1.44 12.86 7.40
C GLN A 75 -1.99 11.46 7.15
N LEU A 76 -1.10 10.47 7.16
CA LEU A 76 -1.47 9.13 6.72
C LEU A 76 -0.77 8.07 7.56
N ILE A 77 -1.51 7.04 7.96
CA ILE A 77 -0.96 5.81 8.49
C ILE A 77 -1.16 4.73 7.43
N VAL A 78 -0.08 4.16 6.96
CA VAL A 78 -0.11 3.12 5.91
C VAL A 78 0.07 1.77 6.58
N HIS A 79 -0.93 0.91 6.46
CA HIS A 79 -0.89 -0.45 6.98
C HIS A 79 -0.59 -1.42 5.84
N LEU A 80 0.45 -2.23 6.05
CA LEU A 80 0.90 -3.21 5.09
C LEU A 80 0.98 -4.59 5.74
N ASP A 81 0.73 -5.63 4.97
CA ASP A 81 0.80 -6.99 5.46
C ASP A 81 2.12 -7.71 5.13
N SER A 82 3.12 -6.99 4.70
CA SER A 82 4.49 -7.47 4.48
C SER A 82 5.45 -6.85 5.48
N GLN A 83 5.95 -7.65 6.41
CA GLN A 83 6.95 -7.19 7.38
C GLN A 83 8.24 -6.75 6.70
N LEU A 84 8.64 -7.43 5.62
CA LEU A 84 9.85 -7.08 4.88
C LEU A 84 9.75 -5.67 4.31
N ILE A 85 8.66 -5.36 3.62
CA ILE A 85 8.48 -4.05 3.00
C ILE A 85 8.37 -2.95 4.06
N VAL A 86 7.62 -3.19 5.13
CA VAL A 86 7.53 -2.24 6.25
C VAL A 86 8.92 -1.96 6.83
N SER A 87 9.74 -3.00 7.03
CA SER A 87 11.08 -2.85 7.55
C SER A 87 11.99 -2.09 6.59
N GLN A 88 11.86 -2.31 5.29
CA GLN A 88 12.60 -1.56 4.28
C GLN A 88 12.17 -0.08 4.25
N LEU A 89 10.87 0.18 4.30
CA LEU A 89 10.34 1.55 4.30
C LEU A 89 10.74 2.32 5.56
N ASN A 90 10.88 1.62 6.68
CA ASN A 90 11.33 2.22 7.94
C ASN A 90 12.86 2.24 8.09
N GLY A 91 13.60 1.83 7.07
CA GLY A 91 15.06 1.89 7.05
C GLY A 91 15.75 0.82 7.89
N ILE A 92 15.05 -0.23 8.30
CA ILE A 92 15.62 -1.29 9.14
C ILE A 92 16.39 -2.31 8.31
N TYR A 93 15.88 -2.66 7.13
CA TYR A 93 16.54 -3.58 6.21
C TYR A 93 16.94 -2.87 4.92
N SER A 94 18.12 -3.23 4.40
CA SER A 94 18.59 -2.72 3.12
C SER A 94 17.85 -3.37 1.96
N ILE A 95 17.77 -2.65 0.84
CA ILE A 95 17.11 -3.09 -0.38
C ILE A 95 18.18 -3.44 -1.40
N ARG A 96 18.25 -4.70 -1.82
CA ARG A 96 19.26 -5.17 -2.77
C ARG A 96 18.79 -5.15 -4.21
N ASP A 97 17.49 -5.40 -4.44
CA ASP A 97 16.94 -5.38 -5.78
C ASP A 97 16.90 -3.96 -6.32
N THR A 98 17.44 -3.76 -7.53
CA THR A 98 17.56 -2.43 -8.13
C THR A 98 16.18 -1.82 -8.47
N THR A 99 15.23 -2.64 -8.89
CA THR A 99 13.87 -2.17 -9.19
C THR A 99 13.16 -1.71 -7.91
N CYS A 100 13.24 -2.51 -6.85
CA CYS A 100 12.67 -2.15 -5.55
C CYS A 100 13.34 -0.90 -4.97
N LEU A 101 14.65 -0.77 -5.12
CA LEU A 101 15.38 0.41 -4.64
C LEU A 101 14.91 1.69 -5.35
N ARG A 102 14.69 1.61 -6.66
CA ARG A 102 14.15 2.75 -7.42
C ARG A 102 12.75 3.13 -6.94
N LEU A 103 11.89 2.15 -6.70
CA LEU A 103 10.54 2.39 -6.19
C LEU A 103 10.56 2.93 -4.76
N PHE A 104 11.45 2.40 -3.92
CA PHE A 104 11.67 2.92 -2.58
C PHE A 104 12.03 4.41 -2.60
N ARG A 105 12.92 4.81 -3.51
CA ARG A 105 13.30 6.22 -3.67
C ARG A 105 12.11 7.09 -4.05
N ARG A 106 11.19 6.57 -4.89
CA ARG A 106 9.96 7.28 -5.21
C ARG A 106 9.07 7.45 -3.99
N VAL A 107 8.96 6.43 -3.15
CA VAL A 107 8.23 6.54 -1.88
C VAL A 107 8.86 7.63 -1.01
N CYS A 108 10.18 7.66 -0.88
CA CYS A 108 10.88 8.68 -0.11
C CYS A 108 10.60 10.10 -0.62
N LEU A 109 10.51 10.28 -1.94
CA LEU A 109 10.16 11.57 -2.51
C LEU A 109 8.72 11.97 -2.20
N LEU A 110 7.80 11.02 -2.28
CA LEU A 110 6.38 11.27 -1.95
C LEU A 110 6.19 11.61 -0.47
N GLU A 111 6.99 10.98 0.42
CA GLU A 111 6.92 11.26 1.86
C GLU A 111 7.08 12.73 2.19
N ARG A 112 7.88 13.44 1.40
CA ARG A 112 8.14 14.87 1.62
C ARG A 112 6.89 15.74 1.49
N SER A 113 5.88 15.26 0.79
CA SER A 113 4.62 15.97 0.60
C SER A 113 3.63 15.74 1.74
N PHE A 114 3.93 14.83 2.66
CA PHE A 114 3.11 14.57 3.83
C PHE A 114 3.65 15.33 5.04
N THR A 115 2.76 15.89 5.85
CA THR A 115 3.13 16.46 7.16
C THR A 115 3.41 15.35 8.17
N TYR A 116 2.75 14.21 7.99
CA TYR A 116 2.99 13.02 8.79
C TYR A 116 2.66 11.78 7.96
N ILE A 117 3.55 10.81 7.94
CA ILE A 117 3.30 9.50 7.36
C ILE A 117 4.09 8.44 8.13
N CYS A 118 3.47 7.30 8.39
CA CYS A 118 4.17 6.15 8.95
C CYS A 118 3.69 4.87 8.28
N PHE A 119 4.56 3.87 8.27
CA PHE A 119 4.31 2.56 7.71
C PHE A 119 4.29 1.54 8.83
N CYS A 120 3.18 0.81 8.95
CA CYS A 120 2.94 -0.14 10.02
C CYS A 120 2.58 -1.50 9.45
N TYR A 121 3.10 -2.56 10.06
CA TYR A 121 2.71 -3.93 9.71
C TYR A 121 1.36 -4.27 10.35
N ILE A 122 0.49 -4.91 9.58
CA ILE A 122 -0.70 -5.57 10.10
C ILE A 122 -0.76 -7.00 9.60
N PRO A 123 -1.27 -7.95 10.39
CA PRO A 123 -1.50 -9.30 9.91
C PRO A 123 -2.48 -9.32 8.74
N ARG A 124 -2.24 -10.25 7.81
CA ARG A 124 -3.04 -10.39 6.58
C ARG A 124 -4.54 -10.49 6.87
N ARG A 125 -4.94 -11.16 7.96
CA ARG A 125 -6.34 -11.35 8.33
C ARG A 125 -7.11 -10.04 8.54
N PHE A 126 -6.41 -8.94 8.81
CA PHE A 126 -7.02 -7.63 8.99
C PHE A 126 -7.07 -6.82 7.70
N ASN A 127 -6.61 -7.40 6.58
CA ASN A 127 -6.53 -6.71 5.30
C ASN A 127 -7.52 -7.28 4.27
N THR A 128 -8.64 -7.83 4.72
CA THR A 128 -9.58 -8.57 3.88
C THR A 128 -10.25 -7.73 2.79
N ALA A 129 -10.60 -6.48 3.09
CA ALA A 129 -11.26 -5.61 2.11
C ALA A 129 -10.34 -5.33 0.93
N VAL A 130 -9.07 -5.04 1.20
CA VAL A 130 -8.06 -4.79 0.16
C VAL A 130 -7.76 -6.06 -0.62
N ASP A 131 -7.74 -7.20 0.07
CA ASP A 131 -7.54 -8.52 -0.53
C ASP A 131 -8.62 -8.83 -1.57
N SER A 132 -9.87 -8.61 -1.19
CA SER A 132 -11.01 -8.82 -2.08
C SER A 132 -10.96 -7.91 -3.31
N LEU A 133 -10.58 -6.65 -3.13
CA LEU A 133 -10.43 -5.70 -4.23
C LEU A 133 -9.29 -6.13 -5.18
N ALA A 134 -8.14 -6.54 -4.63
CA ALA A 134 -7.01 -6.99 -5.43
C ALA A 134 -7.37 -8.23 -6.26
N ASN A 135 -8.07 -9.19 -5.67
CA ASN A 135 -8.52 -10.37 -6.38
C ASN A 135 -9.55 -10.04 -7.46
N PHE A 136 -10.49 -9.15 -7.18
CA PHE A 136 -11.45 -8.68 -8.16
C PHE A 136 -10.75 -8.06 -9.37
N MET A 137 -9.74 -7.23 -9.14
CA MET A 137 -9.00 -6.58 -10.22
C MET A 137 -8.24 -7.59 -11.08
N LEU A 138 -7.63 -8.60 -10.48
CA LEU A 138 -6.98 -9.67 -11.23
C LEU A 138 -7.97 -10.45 -12.07
N ASP A 139 -9.11 -10.81 -11.50
CA ASP A 139 -10.16 -11.55 -12.21
C ASP A 139 -10.70 -10.75 -13.38
N TRP A 140 -10.97 -9.46 -13.17
CA TRP A 140 -11.42 -8.58 -14.23
C TRP A 140 -10.41 -8.47 -15.36
N TYR A 141 -9.13 -8.25 -15.01
CA TYR A 141 -8.05 -8.12 -16.01
C TYR A 141 -7.90 -9.40 -16.84
N MET A 142 -7.99 -10.57 -16.22
CA MET A 142 -7.84 -11.85 -16.90
C MET A 142 -9.06 -12.20 -17.79
N SER A 143 -10.22 -11.59 -17.52
CA SER A 143 -11.44 -11.79 -18.30
C SER A 143 -11.56 -10.85 -19.49
N HIS A 144 -10.79 -9.81 -19.52
CA HIS A 144 -10.78 -8.77 -20.54
C HIS A 144 -9.39 -8.64 -21.15
#